data_07bda448e7bb7f1de57bd947dce778b5
#
_entry.id   07bda448e7bb7f1de57bd947dce778b5
#
_cell.length_a   1.000
_cell.length_b   1.000
_cell.length_c   1.000
_cell.angle_alpha   90.00
_cell.angle_beta   90.00
_cell.angle_gamma   90.00
#
_symmetry.space_group_name_H-M   'P 1'
#
loop_
_entity.id
_entity.type
_entity.pdbx_description
1 polymer ?
#
loop_
_entity_poly.entity_id
_entity_poly.type
_entity_poly.pdbx_seq_one_letter_code
_entity_poly.pdbx_strand_id
1 'polypeptide(L)'
;DIIDSNNPDRSSVARGAIARMLKTVPAPLMQPRNAKQITPGNIEDDLALVSDCDLIIEVVLESLEIKQSLYRSLLKHRKPGSIVTSNTSTIPLHNLVDKMPEDFRQHFAITHFFNPPRYMRLLEIVAGPDTQPEVIETLRNFGDRQLGKSVVNCKDTPGFIANRIGILWMGVAVRFAFEHEMAVEEVDAIIGKPMGIPKTGVFGLLDLVGIDLQPHVERSMLSMLPQSDMYRDIHRPSAFIEKMITDGYTGRKGKGGFYRLNRSGGAKVKEAIDLKTAEYHPAIKADLESVEAGRAGLRQLVEHPDRGGQYAWRVLSHTLSYSASLIPEIADDVQAIDEAMRSGYGWKWGPFELIDKLGPRWFAEKLKADGMAVPALLEQVGDGSFYRAHNGALQYFDTNGGYRNVRRPKGVLLLSDLKRATEKIAGNRSASIWDIGDQVMCLEFHAKMNAIDEGIMQMADLDEGKQLLL
;
A
#
# COMPACT_ATOMS: atom_id res chain seq x y z
N ASP A 1 -26.19 -4.60 3.46
CA ASP A 1 -25.82 -5.25 2.21
C ASP A 1 -26.92 -5.10 1.16
N ILE A 2 -26.68 -5.55 -0.09
CA ILE A 2 -27.73 -5.65 -1.13
C ILE A 2 -28.68 -6.80 -0.84
N ILE A 3 -29.87 -6.76 -1.44
CA ILE A 3 -30.82 -7.91 -1.41
C ILE A 3 -30.47 -8.94 -2.47
N ASP A 4 -30.79 -10.21 -2.18
CA ASP A 4 -30.87 -11.27 -3.17
C ASP A 4 -32.35 -11.48 -3.54
N SER A 5 -32.76 -10.95 -4.70
CA SER A 5 -34.16 -11.00 -5.15
C SER A 5 -34.68 -12.43 -5.38
N ASN A 6 -33.77 -13.40 -5.54
CA ASN A 6 -34.13 -14.81 -5.74
C ASN A 6 -34.23 -15.61 -4.43
N ASN A 7 -33.96 -14.98 -3.28
CA ASN A 7 -33.96 -15.64 -1.97
C ASN A 7 -35.13 -15.11 -1.11
N PRO A 8 -35.96 -15.98 -0.50
CA PRO A 8 -36.98 -15.57 0.44
C PRO A 8 -36.43 -14.76 1.64
N ASP A 9 -35.21 -15.06 2.07
CA ASP A 9 -34.46 -14.25 3.03
C ASP A 9 -33.74 -13.11 2.32
N ARG A 10 -34.34 -11.93 2.31
CA ARG A 10 -33.82 -10.73 1.64
C ARG A 10 -32.47 -10.26 2.20
N SER A 11 -32.12 -10.62 3.44
CA SER A 11 -30.80 -10.35 4.05
C SER A 11 -29.83 -11.53 3.94
N SER A 12 -30.11 -12.50 3.06
CA SER A 12 -29.28 -13.70 2.86
C SER A 12 -27.84 -13.40 2.49
N VAL A 13 -27.57 -12.32 1.73
CA VAL A 13 -26.21 -11.89 1.36
C VAL A 13 -25.40 -11.53 2.61
N ALA A 14 -25.96 -10.70 3.50
CA ALA A 14 -25.31 -10.31 4.75
C ALA A 14 -25.11 -11.49 5.71
N ARG A 15 -26.14 -12.34 5.88
CA ARG A 15 -26.03 -13.56 6.71
C ARG A 15 -25.01 -14.54 6.13
N GLY A 16 -25.00 -14.71 4.81
CA GLY A 16 -24.03 -15.53 4.12
C GLY A 16 -22.58 -15.04 4.29
N ALA A 17 -22.38 -13.72 4.33
CA ALA A 17 -21.06 -13.13 4.62
C ALA A 17 -20.57 -13.49 6.02
N ILE A 18 -21.41 -13.36 7.04
CA ILE A 18 -21.09 -13.75 8.43
C ILE A 18 -20.78 -15.25 8.50
N ALA A 19 -21.59 -16.10 7.85
CA ALA A 19 -21.37 -17.54 7.82
C ALA A 19 -20.05 -17.93 7.14
N ARG A 20 -19.64 -17.20 6.08
CA ARG A 20 -18.33 -17.38 5.44
C ARG A 20 -17.20 -16.96 6.37
N MET A 21 -17.32 -15.83 7.07
CA MET A 21 -16.32 -15.38 8.05
C MET A 21 -16.02 -16.45 9.12
N LEU A 22 -17.05 -17.13 9.61
CA LEU A 22 -16.89 -18.19 10.62
C LEU A 22 -16.15 -19.43 10.11
N LYS A 23 -16.10 -19.64 8.79
CA LYS A 23 -15.41 -20.76 8.13
C LYS A 23 -14.03 -20.38 7.55
N THR A 24 -13.69 -19.10 7.54
CA THR A 24 -12.44 -18.62 6.93
C THR A 24 -11.24 -18.97 7.82
N VAL A 25 -10.15 -19.41 7.18
CA VAL A 25 -8.87 -19.72 7.84
C VAL A 25 -7.78 -18.86 7.19
N PRO A 26 -7.01 -18.13 7.99
CA PRO A 26 -7.14 -17.92 9.44
C PRO A 26 -8.44 -17.18 9.82
N ALA A 27 -8.95 -17.45 11.03
CA ALA A 27 -10.22 -16.90 11.49
C ALA A 27 -10.21 -15.36 11.57
N PRO A 28 -11.16 -14.65 10.94
CA PRO A 28 -11.22 -13.18 10.99
C PRO A 28 -11.70 -12.66 12.36
N LEU A 29 -12.44 -13.45 13.11
CA LEU A 29 -12.90 -13.11 14.46
C LEU A 29 -12.01 -13.78 15.51
N MET A 30 -11.64 -13.04 16.58
CA MET A 30 -10.87 -13.59 17.70
C MET A 30 -11.58 -14.76 18.39
N GLN A 31 -12.91 -14.72 18.45
CA GLN A 31 -13.76 -15.79 18.93
C GLN A 31 -15.02 -15.90 18.06
N PRO A 32 -15.45 -17.11 17.69
CA PRO A 32 -16.66 -17.30 16.88
C PRO A 32 -17.92 -16.63 17.47
N ARG A 33 -18.04 -16.58 18.80
CA ARG A 33 -19.17 -15.93 19.49
C ARG A 33 -19.29 -14.44 19.19
N ASN A 34 -18.20 -13.76 18.79
CA ASN A 34 -18.24 -12.34 18.46
C ASN A 34 -19.07 -12.05 17.20
N ALA A 35 -19.35 -13.06 16.38
CA ALA A 35 -20.29 -12.92 15.27
C ALA A 35 -21.69 -12.49 15.71
N LYS A 36 -22.09 -12.78 16.95
CA LYS A 36 -23.39 -12.36 17.50
C LYS A 36 -23.50 -10.83 17.72
N GLN A 37 -22.37 -10.12 17.70
CA GLN A 37 -22.35 -8.64 17.77
C GLN A 37 -22.61 -7.98 16.41
N ILE A 38 -22.69 -8.77 15.33
CA ILE A 38 -22.95 -8.27 13.98
C ILE A 38 -24.42 -8.50 13.67
N THR A 39 -25.18 -7.42 13.51
CA THR A 39 -26.56 -7.48 13.05
C THR A 39 -26.59 -7.44 11.52
N PRO A 40 -26.95 -8.55 10.84
CA PRO A 40 -27.09 -8.54 9.38
C PRO A 40 -28.37 -7.79 8.98
N GLY A 41 -28.29 -7.05 7.89
CA GLY A 41 -29.42 -6.34 7.31
C GLY A 41 -29.19 -6.00 5.84
N ASN A 42 -30.19 -5.47 5.18
CA ASN A 42 -30.12 -5.01 3.82
C ASN A 42 -30.51 -3.52 3.70
N ILE A 43 -30.06 -2.89 2.61
CA ILE A 43 -30.21 -1.43 2.41
C ILE A 43 -31.65 -1.00 2.06
N GLU A 44 -32.55 -1.93 1.77
CA GLU A 44 -33.95 -1.60 1.44
C GLU A 44 -34.85 -1.69 2.67
N ASP A 45 -34.76 -2.78 3.44
CA ASP A 45 -35.66 -3.04 4.56
C ASP A 45 -35.12 -2.52 5.91
N ASP A 46 -33.77 -2.54 6.07
CA ASP A 46 -33.14 -2.35 7.37
C ASP A 46 -32.35 -1.03 7.47
N LEU A 47 -32.46 -0.13 6.47
CA LEU A 47 -31.66 1.10 6.43
C LEU A 47 -31.91 2.00 7.65
N ALA A 48 -33.08 1.91 8.28
CA ALA A 48 -33.40 2.65 9.50
C ALA A 48 -32.48 2.31 10.69
N LEU A 49 -31.79 1.14 10.69
CA LEU A 49 -30.83 0.77 11.72
C LEU A 49 -29.63 1.72 11.80
N VAL A 50 -29.35 2.50 10.74
CA VAL A 50 -28.26 3.49 10.77
C VAL A 50 -28.54 4.69 11.67
N SER A 51 -29.78 4.85 12.18
CA SER A 51 -30.15 5.92 13.11
C SER A 51 -29.37 5.88 14.42
N ASP A 52 -28.88 4.71 14.83
CA ASP A 52 -28.11 4.51 16.05
C ASP A 52 -26.59 4.50 15.80
N CYS A 53 -26.16 4.61 14.53
CA CYS A 53 -24.75 4.53 14.16
C CYS A 53 -24.03 5.88 14.29
N ASP A 54 -22.84 5.88 14.92
CA ASP A 54 -21.93 7.02 14.98
C ASP A 54 -21.10 7.15 13.70
N LEU A 55 -20.78 6.00 13.07
CA LEU A 55 -19.99 5.89 11.86
C LEU A 55 -20.66 4.96 10.86
N ILE A 56 -20.84 5.43 9.64
CA ILE A 56 -21.41 4.68 8.51
C ILE A 56 -20.33 4.59 7.43
N ILE A 57 -19.87 3.39 7.09
CA ILE A 57 -18.89 3.16 6.03
C ILE A 57 -19.60 2.56 4.81
N GLU A 58 -19.69 3.33 3.74
CA GLU A 58 -20.29 2.89 2.47
C GLU A 58 -19.26 2.10 1.65
N VAL A 59 -19.66 0.90 1.18
CA VAL A 59 -18.84 -0.02 0.39
C VAL A 59 -19.67 -0.66 -0.73
N VAL A 60 -20.59 0.12 -1.35
CA VAL A 60 -21.37 -0.35 -2.50
C VAL A 60 -20.56 -0.29 -3.80
N LEU A 61 -21.15 -0.74 -4.91
CA LEU A 61 -20.49 -0.73 -6.22
C LEU A 61 -19.87 0.62 -6.56
N GLU A 62 -18.73 0.60 -7.26
CA GLU A 62 -17.96 1.79 -7.64
C GLU A 62 -18.66 2.52 -8.80
N SER A 63 -19.83 3.10 -8.48
CA SER A 63 -20.66 3.90 -9.36
C SER A 63 -21.15 5.14 -8.63
N LEU A 64 -20.87 6.30 -9.19
CA LEU A 64 -21.26 7.60 -8.63
C LEU A 64 -22.77 7.66 -8.38
N GLU A 65 -23.56 7.21 -9.34
CA GLU A 65 -25.04 7.23 -9.27
C GLU A 65 -25.56 6.37 -8.12
N ILE A 66 -25.02 5.13 -7.98
CA ILE A 66 -25.42 4.20 -6.92
C ILE A 66 -25.08 4.77 -5.56
N LYS A 67 -23.85 5.30 -5.40
CA LYS A 67 -23.40 5.89 -4.14
C LYS A 67 -24.24 7.11 -3.76
N GLN A 68 -24.48 8.05 -4.68
CA GLN A 68 -25.32 9.22 -4.41
C GLN A 68 -26.78 8.84 -4.12
N SER A 69 -27.32 7.80 -4.76
CA SER A 69 -28.66 7.29 -4.45
C SER A 69 -28.74 6.77 -3.01
N LEU A 70 -27.74 6.00 -2.59
CA LEU A 70 -27.65 5.53 -1.20
C LEU A 70 -27.53 6.70 -0.22
N TYR A 71 -26.73 7.73 -0.51
CA TYR A 71 -26.58 8.90 0.38
C TYR A 71 -27.89 9.65 0.58
N ARG A 72 -28.69 9.82 -0.51
CA ARG A 72 -30.04 10.40 -0.39
C ARG A 72 -30.95 9.57 0.50
N SER A 73 -30.79 8.26 0.50
CA SER A 73 -31.56 7.38 1.41
C SER A 73 -31.05 7.46 2.85
N LEU A 74 -29.71 7.52 3.06
CA LEU A 74 -29.11 7.69 4.38
C LEU A 74 -29.55 9.00 5.06
N LEU A 75 -29.71 10.08 4.31
CA LEU A 75 -30.19 11.37 4.84
C LEU A 75 -31.53 11.28 5.60
N LYS A 76 -32.38 10.30 5.26
CA LYS A 76 -33.68 10.11 5.89
C LYS A 76 -33.61 9.38 7.23
N HIS A 77 -32.52 8.70 7.49
CA HIS A 77 -32.41 7.75 8.61
C HIS A 77 -31.23 8.02 9.53
N ARG A 78 -30.11 8.56 9.01
CA ARG A 78 -28.91 8.80 9.84
C ARG A 78 -29.19 9.82 10.94
N LYS A 79 -28.58 9.65 12.11
CA LYS A 79 -28.66 10.67 13.16
C LYS A 79 -27.82 11.91 12.79
N PRO A 80 -28.23 13.12 13.23
CA PRO A 80 -27.43 14.32 13.07
C PRO A 80 -26.02 14.13 13.66
N GLY A 81 -25.01 14.62 12.94
CA GLY A 81 -23.62 14.53 13.38
C GLY A 81 -22.96 13.16 13.24
N SER A 82 -23.67 12.12 12.76
CA SER A 82 -23.02 10.85 12.44
C SER A 82 -22.08 11.01 11.25
N ILE A 83 -20.92 10.39 11.34
CA ILE A 83 -19.91 10.42 10.27
C ILE A 83 -20.29 9.42 9.18
N VAL A 84 -20.29 9.87 7.93
CA VAL A 84 -20.46 8.99 6.76
C VAL A 84 -19.15 8.96 5.99
N THR A 85 -18.68 7.77 5.64
CA THR A 85 -17.50 7.64 4.80
C THR A 85 -17.75 6.72 3.60
N SER A 86 -17.04 6.96 2.50
CA SER A 86 -16.99 6.04 1.37
C SER A 86 -15.66 5.30 1.32
N ASN A 87 -15.70 4.03 0.96
CA ASN A 87 -14.51 3.22 0.66
C ASN A 87 -14.19 3.23 -0.84
N THR A 88 -14.59 4.27 -1.57
CA THR A 88 -14.23 4.42 -2.98
C THR A 88 -12.72 4.37 -3.17
N SER A 89 -12.29 3.81 -4.30
CA SER A 89 -10.86 3.75 -4.66
C SER A 89 -10.46 4.81 -5.67
N THR A 90 -11.43 5.40 -6.38
CA THR A 90 -11.14 6.24 -7.55
C THR A 90 -12.03 7.47 -7.67
N ILE A 91 -13.27 7.44 -7.15
CA ILE A 91 -14.21 8.56 -7.33
C ILE A 91 -13.84 9.70 -6.37
N PRO A 92 -13.54 10.91 -6.88
CA PRO A 92 -13.24 12.05 -6.04
C PRO A 92 -14.38 12.40 -5.08
N LEU A 93 -14.01 12.83 -3.86
CA LEU A 93 -14.95 13.14 -2.80
C LEU A 93 -15.96 14.22 -3.22
N HIS A 94 -15.49 15.29 -3.88
CA HIS A 94 -16.36 16.39 -4.30
C HIS A 94 -17.48 15.91 -5.25
N ASN A 95 -17.24 14.90 -6.09
CA ASN A 95 -18.26 14.30 -6.94
C ASN A 95 -19.28 13.48 -6.11
N LEU A 96 -18.79 12.76 -5.09
CA LEU A 96 -19.65 11.94 -4.23
C LEU A 96 -20.69 12.77 -3.49
N VAL A 97 -20.29 13.94 -2.97
CA VAL A 97 -21.14 14.79 -2.15
C VAL A 97 -21.80 15.94 -2.92
N ASP A 98 -21.65 15.96 -4.25
CA ASP A 98 -22.34 16.97 -5.07
C ASP A 98 -23.85 16.96 -4.77
N LYS A 99 -24.41 18.15 -4.54
CA LYS A 99 -25.83 18.38 -4.17
C LYS A 99 -26.27 17.74 -2.84
N MET A 100 -25.36 17.27 -2.00
CA MET A 100 -25.71 16.85 -0.64
C MET A 100 -25.85 18.07 0.29
N PRO A 101 -26.72 18.03 1.31
CA PRO A 101 -26.86 19.11 2.30
C PRO A 101 -25.54 19.40 3.00
N GLU A 102 -25.37 20.64 3.50
CA GLU A 102 -24.18 21.10 4.18
C GLU A 102 -23.79 20.20 5.37
N ASP A 103 -24.73 19.87 6.25
CA ASP A 103 -24.50 18.96 7.38
C ASP A 103 -23.94 17.60 6.91
N PHE A 104 -24.40 17.07 5.78
CA PHE A 104 -23.86 15.81 5.25
C PHE A 104 -22.42 16.00 4.78
N ARG A 105 -22.12 17.08 4.04
CA ARG A 105 -20.77 17.35 3.54
C ARG A 105 -19.77 17.62 4.66
N GLN A 106 -20.23 18.30 5.75
CA GLN A 106 -19.41 18.56 6.93
C GLN A 106 -19.03 17.29 7.69
N HIS A 107 -19.85 16.23 7.62
CA HIS A 107 -19.63 14.95 8.29
C HIS A 107 -19.25 13.83 7.33
N PHE A 108 -18.77 14.17 6.14
CA PHE A 108 -18.38 13.19 5.12
C PHE A 108 -16.88 13.19 4.87
N ALA A 109 -16.29 12.00 4.71
CA ALA A 109 -14.89 11.79 4.30
C ALA A 109 -14.77 10.52 3.44
N ILE A 110 -13.62 10.30 2.85
CA ILE A 110 -13.26 8.98 2.31
C ILE A 110 -12.39 8.27 3.33
N THR A 111 -12.67 6.99 3.56
CA THR A 111 -11.82 6.04 4.30
C THR A 111 -11.51 4.86 3.40
N HIS A 112 -10.38 4.94 2.70
CA HIS A 112 -10.00 3.93 1.73
C HIS A 112 -9.15 2.85 2.39
N PHE A 113 -9.73 1.67 2.57
CA PHE A 113 -9.08 0.48 3.12
C PHE A 113 -8.46 -0.35 2.00
N PHE A 114 -7.24 -0.83 2.23
CA PHE A 114 -6.60 -1.76 1.31
C PHE A 114 -7.05 -3.20 1.56
N ASN A 115 -7.32 -3.93 0.48
CA ASN A 115 -7.80 -5.31 0.54
C ASN A 115 -6.62 -6.31 0.63
N PRO A 116 -6.66 -7.30 1.53
CA PRO A 116 -7.71 -7.54 2.52
C PRO A 116 -7.54 -6.66 3.76
N PRO A 117 -8.60 -5.94 4.20
CA PRO A 117 -8.49 -4.91 5.23
C PRO A 117 -8.03 -5.42 6.59
N ARG A 118 -8.17 -6.73 6.86
CA ARG A 118 -7.67 -7.33 8.09
C ARG A 118 -6.13 -7.32 8.17
N TYR A 119 -5.43 -7.46 7.05
CA TYR A 119 -3.99 -7.62 7.00
C TYR A 119 -3.26 -6.37 6.54
N MET A 120 -3.86 -5.63 5.61
CA MET A 120 -3.27 -4.42 5.07
C MET A 120 -3.42 -3.28 6.07
N ARG A 121 -2.32 -2.66 6.45
CA ARG A 121 -2.32 -1.64 7.51
C ARG A 121 -2.74 -0.26 7.01
N LEU A 122 -2.61 0.04 5.73
CA LEU A 122 -2.93 1.34 5.18
C LEU A 122 -4.42 1.66 5.33
N LEU A 123 -4.70 2.86 5.82
CA LEU A 123 -5.98 3.53 5.76
C LEU A 123 -5.75 4.95 5.24
N GLU A 124 -6.14 5.20 4.00
CA GLU A 124 -6.11 6.54 3.42
C GLU A 124 -7.37 7.30 3.84
N ILE A 125 -7.18 8.52 4.34
CA ILE A 125 -8.29 9.42 4.68
C ILE A 125 -8.22 10.65 3.77
N VAL A 126 -9.36 10.96 3.13
CA VAL A 126 -9.50 12.14 2.29
C VAL A 126 -10.58 13.05 2.89
N ALA A 127 -10.22 14.29 3.16
CA ALA A 127 -11.13 15.34 3.56
C ALA A 127 -11.63 16.12 2.32
N GLY A 128 -12.91 16.45 2.30
CA GLY A 128 -13.45 17.43 1.36
C GLY A 128 -13.27 18.87 1.89
N PRO A 129 -13.56 19.86 1.06
CA PRO A 129 -13.45 21.27 1.47
C PRO A 129 -14.39 21.64 2.64
N ASP A 130 -15.52 20.97 2.75
CA ASP A 130 -16.52 21.19 3.81
C ASP A 130 -16.32 20.27 5.02
N THR A 131 -15.48 19.23 4.92
CA THR A 131 -15.30 18.24 6.01
C THR A 131 -14.74 18.90 7.26
N GLN A 132 -15.41 18.75 8.38
CA GLN A 132 -14.97 19.32 9.65
C GLN A 132 -13.67 18.66 10.15
N PRO A 133 -12.70 19.44 10.69
CA PRO A 133 -11.46 18.89 11.21
C PRO A 133 -11.64 17.81 12.27
N GLU A 134 -12.68 17.93 13.10
CA GLU A 134 -13.03 16.98 14.17
C GLU A 134 -13.44 15.60 13.60
N VAL A 135 -14.04 15.57 12.41
CA VAL A 135 -14.37 14.33 11.69
C VAL A 135 -13.08 13.59 11.31
N ILE A 136 -12.12 14.31 10.76
CA ILE A 136 -10.83 13.74 10.35
C ILE A 136 -10.05 13.25 11.58
N GLU A 137 -10.05 14.02 12.68
CA GLU A 137 -9.39 13.61 13.92
C GLU A 137 -10.04 12.35 14.51
N THR A 138 -11.38 12.30 14.51
CA THR A 138 -12.13 11.12 14.98
C THR A 138 -11.81 9.88 14.16
N LEU A 139 -11.84 10.00 12.82
CA LEU A 139 -11.51 8.89 11.92
C LEU A 139 -10.05 8.44 12.06
N ARG A 140 -9.12 9.38 12.24
CA ARG A 140 -7.72 9.09 12.49
C ARG A 140 -7.52 8.31 13.78
N ASN A 141 -8.11 8.80 14.88
CA ASN A 141 -8.02 8.14 16.19
C ASN A 141 -8.67 6.76 16.18
N PHE A 142 -9.81 6.62 15.51
CA PHE A 142 -10.49 5.32 15.35
C PHE A 142 -9.64 4.36 14.51
N GLY A 143 -9.12 4.81 13.36
CA GLY A 143 -8.27 4.00 12.49
C GLY A 143 -7.00 3.52 13.18
N ASP A 144 -6.28 4.43 13.86
CA ASP A 144 -5.03 4.12 14.55
C ASP A 144 -5.26 3.25 15.79
N ARG A 145 -6.09 3.70 16.74
CA ARG A 145 -6.20 3.07 18.06
C ARG A 145 -7.12 1.87 18.12
N GLN A 146 -8.23 1.89 17.38
CA GLN A 146 -9.23 0.81 17.42
C GLN A 146 -8.96 -0.24 16.35
N LEU A 147 -8.54 0.18 15.16
CA LEU A 147 -8.32 -0.72 14.02
C LEU A 147 -6.85 -1.08 13.80
N GLY A 148 -5.89 -0.44 14.48
CA GLY A 148 -4.45 -0.67 14.32
C GLY A 148 -3.93 -0.33 12.92
N LYS A 149 -4.55 0.66 12.26
CA LYS A 149 -4.17 1.11 10.92
C LYS A 149 -3.04 2.13 10.96
N SER A 150 -2.26 2.15 9.88
CA SER A 150 -1.40 3.27 9.52
C SER A 150 -2.24 4.27 8.75
N VAL A 151 -2.59 5.37 9.39
CA VAL A 151 -3.50 6.36 8.83
C VAL A 151 -2.73 7.41 8.06
N VAL A 152 -3.03 7.59 6.79
CA VAL A 152 -2.40 8.56 5.88
C VAL A 152 -3.45 9.53 5.36
N ASN A 153 -3.18 10.82 5.46
CA ASN A 153 -4.03 11.84 4.85
C ASN A 153 -3.64 12.01 3.38
N CYS A 154 -4.63 12.00 2.52
CA CYS A 154 -4.49 12.16 1.09
C CYS A 154 -5.29 13.36 0.60
N LYS A 155 -4.89 13.93 -0.54
CA LYS A 155 -5.69 14.90 -1.27
C LYS A 155 -6.83 14.19 -2.01
N ASP A 156 -7.87 14.96 -2.35
CA ASP A 156 -9.01 14.48 -3.15
C ASP A 156 -8.62 14.39 -4.64
N THR A 157 -7.82 13.39 -4.96
CA THR A 157 -7.29 13.13 -6.30
C THR A 157 -7.52 11.69 -6.73
N PRO A 158 -7.62 11.40 -8.04
CA PRO A 158 -7.86 10.04 -8.52
C PRO A 158 -6.81 9.04 -8.02
N GLY A 159 -7.27 7.96 -7.37
CA GLY A 159 -6.40 6.91 -6.84
C GLY A 159 -5.62 7.27 -5.58
N PHE A 160 -5.85 8.46 -5.03
CA PHE A 160 -5.20 8.99 -3.82
C PHE A 160 -3.67 8.90 -3.89
N ILE A 161 -3.01 8.27 -2.92
CA ILE A 161 -1.55 8.08 -2.95
C ILE A 161 -1.19 6.69 -3.47
N ALA A 162 -1.63 5.65 -2.76
CA ALA A 162 -1.07 4.33 -2.99
C ALA A 162 -1.51 3.72 -4.33
N ASN A 163 -2.78 3.85 -4.72
CA ASN A 163 -3.23 3.38 -6.03
C ASN A 163 -2.63 4.21 -7.17
N ARG A 164 -2.49 5.53 -6.99
CA ARG A 164 -1.87 6.41 -8.00
C ARG A 164 -0.46 5.95 -8.37
N ILE A 165 0.39 5.75 -7.36
CA ILE A 165 1.78 5.32 -7.53
C ILE A 165 1.84 3.84 -7.89
N GLY A 166 1.03 3.00 -7.25
CA GLY A 166 1.01 1.56 -7.45
C GLY A 166 0.63 1.15 -8.87
N ILE A 167 -0.34 1.82 -9.48
CA ILE A 167 -0.74 1.56 -10.87
C ILE A 167 0.38 1.93 -11.85
N LEU A 168 1.02 3.09 -11.67
CA LEU A 168 2.16 3.46 -12.50
C LEU A 168 3.30 2.46 -12.32
N TRP A 169 3.68 2.13 -11.09
CA TRP A 169 4.72 1.15 -10.80
C TRP A 169 4.48 -0.19 -11.48
N MET A 170 3.26 -0.76 -11.33
CA MET A 170 2.90 -2.02 -11.98
C MET A 170 2.90 -1.89 -13.51
N GLY A 171 2.33 -0.80 -14.04
CA GLY A 171 2.31 -0.52 -15.48
C GLY A 171 3.70 -0.41 -16.10
N VAL A 172 4.60 0.32 -15.45
CA VAL A 172 6.02 0.43 -15.84
C VAL A 172 6.69 -0.93 -15.82
N ALA A 173 6.53 -1.69 -14.73
CA ALA A 173 7.16 -2.98 -14.57
C ALA A 173 6.70 -3.98 -15.63
N VAL A 174 5.39 -4.08 -15.87
CA VAL A 174 4.83 -4.97 -16.89
C VAL A 174 5.27 -4.54 -18.30
N ARG A 175 5.12 -3.25 -18.63
CA ARG A 175 5.50 -2.73 -19.94
C ARG A 175 6.96 -3.05 -20.29
N PHE A 176 7.88 -2.71 -19.40
CA PHE A 176 9.30 -2.95 -19.66
C PHE A 176 9.69 -4.43 -19.60
N ALA A 177 8.93 -5.28 -18.89
CA ALA A 177 9.11 -6.73 -18.97
C ALA A 177 8.89 -7.24 -20.42
N PHE A 178 7.81 -6.79 -21.07
CA PHE A 178 7.55 -7.13 -22.48
C PHE A 178 8.56 -6.49 -23.44
N GLU A 179 8.87 -5.20 -23.27
CA GLU A 179 9.80 -4.48 -24.16
C GLU A 179 11.24 -5.03 -24.11
N HIS A 180 11.68 -5.50 -22.94
CA HIS A 180 13.04 -6.07 -22.75
C HIS A 180 13.05 -7.61 -22.76
N GLU A 181 11.94 -8.25 -23.14
CA GLU A 181 11.83 -9.70 -23.24
C GLU A 181 12.28 -10.43 -21.96
N MET A 182 11.92 -9.87 -20.80
CA MET A 182 12.27 -10.43 -19.50
C MET A 182 11.36 -11.61 -19.15
N ALA A 183 11.93 -12.65 -18.53
CA ALA A 183 11.10 -13.71 -17.94
C ALA A 183 10.38 -13.21 -16.67
N VAL A 184 9.20 -13.77 -16.43
CA VAL A 184 8.37 -13.43 -15.25
C VAL A 184 9.15 -13.58 -13.95
N GLU A 185 9.95 -14.66 -13.83
CA GLU A 185 10.76 -14.95 -12.65
C GLU A 185 11.92 -13.96 -12.47
N GLU A 186 12.51 -13.49 -13.56
CA GLU A 186 13.58 -12.48 -13.51
C GLU A 186 13.04 -11.15 -13.01
N VAL A 187 11.89 -10.72 -13.54
CA VAL A 187 11.21 -9.50 -13.12
C VAL A 187 10.89 -9.54 -11.62
N ASP A 188 10.26 -10.61 -11.16
CA ASP A 188 9.90 -10.74 -9.74
C ASP A 188 11.12 -10.87 -8.82
N ALA A 189 12.23 -11.42 -9.32
CA ALA A 189 13.49 -11.48 -8.57
C ALA A 189 14.15 -10.09 -8.42
N ILE A 190 14.13 -9.27 -9.48
CA ILE A 190 14.67 -7.91 -9.48
C ILE A 190 13.81 -6.98 -8.62
N ILE A 191 12.49 -6.93 -8.90
CA ILE A 191 11.55 -6.03 -8.21
C ILE A 191 11.36 -6.41 -6.74
N GLY A 192 11.65 -7.63 -6.34
CA GLY A 192 11.45 -8.11 -4.99
C GLY A 192 12.43 -7.53 -3.95
N LYS A 193 13.13 -8.43 -3.24
CA LYS A 193 14.03 -8.06 -2.14
C LYS A 193 15.10 -7.03 -2.48
N PRO A 194 15.75 -7.05 -3.68
CA PRO A 194 16.79 -6.08 -4.01
C PRO A 194 16.29 -4.63 -3.96
N MET A 195 15.05 -4.40 -4.37
CA MET A 195 14.39 -3.08 -4.30
C MET A 195 13.69 -2.80 -2.97
N GLY A 196 13.74 -3.74 -2.00
CA GLY A 196 12.98 -3.60 -0.76
C GLY A 196 11.47 -3.77 -0.93
N ILE A 197 11.05 -4.45 -1.97
CA ILE A 197 9.66 -4.81 -2.26
C ILE A 197 9.42 -6.26 -1.82
N PRO A 198 8.19 -6.66 -1.47
CA PRO A 198 7.92 -8.05 -1.14
C PRO A 198 8.37 -9.03 -2.22
N LYS A 199 8.84 -10.20 -1.81
CA LYS A 199 9.36 -11.24 -2.73
C LYS A 199 8.34 -11.77 -3.75
N THR A 200 7.08 -11.38 -3.62
CA THR A 200 6.03 -11.67 -4.62
C THR A 200 6.35 -11.04 -5.96
N GLY A 201 7.11 -9.93 -5.96
CA GLY A 201 7.35 -9.14 -7.16
C GLY A 201 6.07 -8.50 -7.69
N VAL A 202 6.05 -8.14 -8.97
CA VAL A 202 4.88 -7.54 -9.63
C VAL A 202 3.94 -8.58 -10.22
N PHE A 203 4.46 -9.60 -10.90
CA PHE A 203 3.63 -10.64 -11.51
C PHE A 203 2.95 -11.52 -10.46
N GLY A 204 3.68 -11.89 -9.40
CA GLY A 204 3.07 -12.59 -8.28
C GLY A 204 2.05 -11.75 -7.51
N LEU A 205 2.18 -10.41 -7.50
CA LEU A 205 1.19 -9.50 -6.93
C LEU A 205 -0.07 -9.42 -7.80
N LEU A 206 0.07 -9.32 -9.13
CA LEU A 206 -1.05 -9.35 -10.07
C LEU A 206 -1.85 -10.65 -9.95
N ASP A 207 -1.17 -11.78 -9.80
CA ASP A 207 -1.83 -13.07 -9.54
C ASP A 207 -2.57 -13.12 -8.20
N LEU A 208 -2.07 -12.43 -7.19
CA LEU A 208 -2.69 -12.37 -5.86
C LEU A 208 -3.94 -11.50 -5.85
N VAL A 209 -3.85 -10.31 -6.46
CA VAL A 209 -4.95 -9.33 -6.51
C VAL A 209 -6.04 -9.79 -7.49
N GLY A 210 -5.63 -10.36 -8.59
CA GLY A 210 -6.47 -10.79 -9.72
C GLY A 210 -6.22 -9.93 -10.95
N ILE A 211 -5.71 -10.58 -11.99
CA ILE A 211 -5.31 -9.94 -13.26
C ILE A 211 -6.50 -9.22 -13.92
N ASP A 212 -7.71 -9.76 -13.77
CA ASP A 212 -8.95 -9.20 -14.32
C ASP A 212 -9.37 -7.87 -13.68
N LEU A 213 -8.88 -7.55 -12.49
CA LEU A 213 -9.15 -6.26 -11.85
C LEU A 213 -8.33 -5.12 -12.46
N GLN A 214 -7.12 -5.41 -12.96
CA GLN A 214 -6.19 -4.41 -13.48
C GLN A 214 -6.82 -3.54 -14.60
N PRO A 215 -7.44 -4.09 -15.69
CA PRO A 215 -8.02 -3.27 -16.74
C PRO A 215 -9.18 -2.39 -16.27
N HIS A 216 -9.91 -2.78 -15.22
CA HIS A 216 -10.96 -1.96 -14.64
C HIS A 216 -10.39 -0.74 -13.91
N VAL A 217 -9.39 -0.96 -13.07
CA VAL A 217 -8.72 0.11 -12.33
C VAL A 217 -8.02 1.07 -13.29
N GLU A 218 -7.30 0.56 -14.30
CA GLU A 218 -6.63 1.36 -15.32
C GLU A 218 -7.60 2.26 -16.09
N ARG A 219 -8.73 1.71 -16.57
CA ARG A 219 -9.76 2.50 -17.28
C ARG A 219 -10.35 3.58 -16.38
N SER A 220 -10.66 3.25 -15.12
CA SER A 220 -11.15 4.22 -14.16
C SER A 220 -10.15 5.35 -13.94
N MET A 221 -8.89 5.03 -13.72
CA MET A 221 -7.82 6.02 -13.56
C MET A 221 -7.65 6.89 -14.80
N LEU A 222 -7.53 6.28 -15.99
CA LEU A 222 -7.36 7.02 -17.25
C LEU A 222 -8.55 7.95 -17.57
N SER A 223 -9.75 7.64 -17.12
CA SER A 223 -10.91 8.51 -17.30
C SER A 223 -10.85 9.79 -16.47
N MET A 224 -10.09 9.79 -15.35
CA MET A 224 -10.04 10.89 -14.39
C MET A 224 -8.70 11.62 -14.34
N LEU A 225 -7.60 10.97 -14.71
CA LEU A 225 -6.27 11.57 -14.68
C LEU A 225 -6.15 12.72 -15.71
N PRO A 226 -5.41 13.80 -15.39
CA PRO A 226 -5.09 14.86 -16.35
C PRO A 226 -4.45 14.32 -17.63
N GLN A 227 -4.62 15.05 -18.75
CA GLN A 227 -4.01 14.65 -20.02
C GLN A 227 -2.48 14.66 -19.98
N SER A 228 -1.90 15.49 -19.10
CA SER A 228 -0.45 15.60 -18.88
C SER A 228 0.12 14.58 -17.90
N ASP A 229 -0.71 13.67 -17.37
CA ASP A 229 -0.23 12.69 -16.39
C ASP A 229 0.69 11.65 -17.03
N MET A 230 1.85 11.41 -16.39
CA MET A 230 2.88 10.47 -16.87
C MET A 230 2.31 9.05 -17.08
N TYR A 231 1.31 8.64 -16.30
CA TYR A 231 0.70 7.32 -16.45
C TYR A 231 0.12 7.10 -17.86
N ARG A 232 -0.39 8.17 -18.51
CA ARG A 232 -0.91 8.07 -19.90
C ARG A 232 0.17 7.70 -20.90
N ASP A 233 1.41 8.18 -20.68
CA ASP A 233 2.56 7.84 -21.53
C ASP A 233 3.08 6.43 -21.26
N ILE A 234 2.85 5.91 -20.06
CA ILE A 234 3.27 4.57 -19.65
C ILE A 234 2.25 3.52 -20.05
N HIS A 235 0.97 3.80 -19.85
CA HIS A 235 -0.08 2.82 -20.09
C HIS A 235 -0.08 2.30 -21.53
N ARG A 236 -0.10 0.98 -21.69
CA ARG A 236 -0.28 0.29 -22.97
C ARG A 236 -1.26 -0.86 -22.77
N PRO A 237 -2.36 -0.90 -23.52
CA PRO A 237 -3.23 -2.07 -23.54
C PRO A 237 -2.42 -3.32 -23.93
N SER A 238 -2.62 -4.41 -23.22
CA SER A 238 -1.92 -5.66 -23.47
C SER A 238 -2.86 -6.75 -23.97
N ALA A 239 -2.82 -7.05 -25.27
CA ALA A 239 -3.56 -8.15 -25.84
C ALA A 239 -3.23 -9.50 -25.18
N PHE A 240 -2.00 -9.66 -24.68
CA PHE A 240 -1.57 -10.82 -23.92
C PHE A 240 -2.39 -10.97 -22.62
N ILE A 241 -2.49 -9.89 -21.82
CA ILE A 241 -3.25 -9.88 -20.56
C ILE A 241 -4.75 -10.08 -20.84
N GLU A 242 -5.30 -9.41 -21.85
CA GLU A 242 -6.70 -9.58 -22.25
C GLU A 242 -7.00 -11.03 -22.64
N LYS A 243 -6.11 -11.68 -23.38
CA LYS A 243 -6.22 -13.09 -23.71
C LYS A 243 -6.17 -13.98 -22.47
N MET A 244 -5.23 -13.74 -21.54
CA MET A 244 -5.18 -14.48 -20.28
C MET A 244 -6.52 -14.41 -19.52
N ILE A 245 -7.11 -13.23 -19.42
CA ILE A 245 -8.39 -13.01 -18.74
C ILE A 245 -9.51 -13.78 -19.45
N THR A 246 -9.59 -13.68 -20.79
CA THR A 246 -10.59 -14.36 -21.61
C THR A 246 -10.50 -15.89 -21.48
N ASP A 247 -9.29 -16.43 -21.41
CA ASP A 247 -9.02 -17.85 -21.26
C ASP A 247 -9.23 -18.34 -19.79
N GLY A 248 -9.53 -17.42 -18.84
CA GLY A 248 -9.80 -17.72 -17.43
C GLY A 248 -8.54 -17.80 -16.56
N TYR A 249 -7.41 -17.29 -17.04
CA TYR A 249 -6.16 -17.15 -16.27
C TYR A 249 -6.16 -15.79 -15.55
N THR A 250 -6.94 -15.70 -14.49
CA THR A 250 -7.17 -14.46 -13.74
C THR A 250 -6.37 -14.37 -12.43
N GLY A 251 -5.33 -15.17 -12.29
CA GLY A 251 -4.51 -15.27 -11.09
C GLY A 251 -4.95 -16.42 -10.17
N ARG A 252 -4.67 -16.28 -8.86
CA ARG A 252 -4.91 -17.38 -7.87
C ARG A 252 -6.37 -17.80 -7.73
N LYS A 253 -7.31 -16.94 -8.09
CA LYS A 253 -8.75 -17.22 -8.06
C LYS A 253 -9.26 -17.93 -9.31
N GLY A 254 -8.48 -17.94 -10.41
CA GLY A 254 -8.81 -18.58 -11.68
C GLY A 254 -8.05 -19.89 -11.91
N LYS A 255 -7.84 -20.21 -13.19
CA LYS A 255 -7.07 -21.39 -13.62
C LYS A 255 -5.56 -21.27 -13.30
N GLY A 256 -5.09 -20.12 -12.92
CA GLY A 256 -3.73 -19.66 -12.72
C GLY A 256 -3.59 -18.22 -13.22
N GLY A 257 -2.38 -17.72 -13.30
CA GLY A 257 -2.05 -16.41 -13.81
C GLY A 257 -0.67 -16.40 -14.45
N PHE A 258 0.18 -15.43 -14.17
CA PHE A 258 1.59 -15.46 -14.57
C PHE A 258 2.31 -16.67 -13.96
N TYR A 259 1.84 -17.11 -12.81
CA TYR A 259 2.23 -18.38 -12.19
C TYR A 259 1.01 -19.29 -12.01
N ARG A 260 1.25 -20.59 -12.10
CA ARG A 260 0.24 -21.60 -11.75
C ARG A 260 0.87 -22.78 -11.03
N LEU A 261 0.04 -23.60 -10.37
CA LEU A 261 0.43 -24.86 -9.78
C LEU A 261 -0.10 -26.01 -10.64
N ASN A 262 0.77 -26.65 -11.38
CA ASN A 262 0.44 -27.87 -12.13
C ASN A 262 0.43 -29.08 -11.18
N ARG A 263 -0.65 -29.87 -11.23
CA ARG A 263 -0.86 -31.08 -10.41
C ARG A 263 -1.05 -32.34 -11.24
N SER A 264 -0.95 -32.24 -12.57
CA SER A 264 -1.25 -33.36 -13.49
C SER A 264 -0.28 -34.53 -13.37
N GLY A 265 0.95 -34.32 -12.90
CA GLY A 265 1.99 -35.33 -12.73
C GLY A 265 2.12 -35.91 -11.31
N GLY A 266 1.11 -35.73 -10.43
CA GLY A 266 1.14 -36.23 -9.04
C GLY A 266 1.93 -35.33 -8.08
N ALA A 267 3.07 -34.76 -8.47
CA ALA A 267 3.79 -33.74 -7.71
C ALA A 267 3.27 -32.34 -8.05
N LYS A 268 3.29 -31.43 -7.07
CA LYS A 268 2.96 -30.01 -7.30
C LYS A 268 4.15 -29.31 -7.94
N VAL A 269 4.05 -28.91 -9.19
CA VAL A 269 5.07 -28.14 -9.90
C VAL A 269 4.57 -26.69 -10.04
N LYS A 270 5.36 -25.73 -9.57
CA LYS A 270 5.12 -24.30 -9.86
C LYS A 270 5.58 -24.06 -11.29
N GLU A 271 4.70 -23.50 -12.11
CA GLU A 271 4.99 -23.10 -13.50
C GLU A 271 4.87 -21.58 -13.62
N ALA A 272 5.63 -21.01 -14.55
CA ALA A 272 5.55 -19.62 -14.98
C ALA A 272 5.21 -19.57 -16.47
N ILE A 273 4.53 -18.49 -16.89
CA ILE A 273 4.18 -18.28 -18.29
C ILE A 273 5.33 -17.57 -19.01
N ASP A 274 5.66 -18.02 -20.21
CA ASP A 274 6.56 -17.29 -21.12
C ASP A 274 5.79 -16.14 -21.77
N LEU A 275 6.30 -14.92 -21.65
CA LEU A 275 5.62 -13.70 -22.13
C LEU A 275 5.60 -13.59 -23.67
N LYS A 276 6.39 -14.38 -24.41
CA LYS A 276 6.41 -14.39 -25.88
C LYS A 276 5.48 -15.44 -26.43
N THR A 277 5.56 -16.66 -25.90
CA THR A 277 4.88 -17.82 -26.46
C THR A 277 3.51 -18.07 -25.81
N ALA A 278 3.25 -17.49 -24.63
CA ALA A 278 2.12 -17.77 -23.76
C ALA A 278 2.06 -19.24 -23.28
N GLU A 279 3.16 -19.97 -23.37
CA GLU A 279 3.26 -21.33 -22.87
C GLU A 279 3.78 -21.37 -21.43
N TYR A 280 3.37 -22.37 -20.67
CA TYR A 280 3.84 -22.56 -19.30
C TYR A 280 5.01 -23.52 -19.26
N HIS A 281 6.02 -23.16 -18.49
CA HIS A 281 7.18 -24.01 -18.19
C HIS A 281 7.40 -24.11 -16.67
N PRO A 282 8.09 -25.16 -16.18
CA PRO A 282 8.48 -25.23 -14.77
C PRO A 282 9.23 -23.94 -14.38
N ALA A 283 8.77 -23.28 -13.29
CA ALA A 283 9.38 -22.03 -12.85
C ALA A 283 10.85 -22.24 -12.48
N ILE A 284 11.72 -21.43 -13.03
CA ILE A 284 13.16 -21.45 -12.82
C ILE A 284 13.58 -20.34 -11.84
N LYS A 285 14.69 -20.56 -11.16
CA LYS A 285 15.28 -19.49 -10.35
C LYS A 285 15.99 -18.52 -11.28
N ALA A 286 15.67 -17.23 -11.17
CA ALA A 286 16.40 -16.19 -11.90
C ALA A 286 17.88 -16.19 -11.49
N ASP A 287 18.75 -16.13 -12.49
CA ASP A 287 20.22 -16.07 -12.33
C ASP A 287 20.72 -14.80 -13.02
N LEU A 288 20.74 -13.68 -12.24
CA LEU A 288 21.16 -12.37 -12.70
C LEU A 288 22.18 -11.80 -11.73
N GLU A 289 23.34 -11.40 -12.24
CA GLU A 289 24.41 -10.81 -11.44
C GLU A 289 23.96 -9.52 -10.74
N SER A 290 23.12 -8.72 -11.38
CA SER A 290 22.52 -7.52 -10.78
C SER A 290 21.71 -7.80 -9.52
N VAL A 291 21.00 -8.93 -9.46
CA VAL A 291 20.23 -9.34 -8.27
C VAL A 291 21.18 -9.65 -7.10
N GLU A 292 22.32 -10.27 -7.36
CA GLU A 292 23.35 -10.50 -6.34
C GLU A 292 24.03 -9.18 -5.93
N ALA A 293 24.37 -8.31 -6.89
CA ALA A 293 24.93 -6.99 -6.64
C ALA A 293 23.98 -6.12 -5.78
N GLY A 294 22.67 -6.25 -6.00
CA GLY A 294 21.63 -5.57 -5.22
C GLY A 294 21.62 -5.93 -3.73
N ARG A 295 22.30 -7.00 -3.30
CA ARG A 295 22.49 -7.31 -1.88
C ARG A 295 23.42 -6.32 -1.18
N ALA A 296 24.37 -5.75 -1.92
CA ALA A 296 25.27 -4.72 -1.40
C ALA A 296 24.58 -3.35 -1.31
N GLY A 297 23.58 -3.09 -2.15
CA GLY A 297 22.80 -1.86 -2.12
C GLY A 297 21.99 -1.63 -3.39
N LEU A 298 21.03 -0.68 -3.30
CA LEU A 298 20.13 -0.36 -4.41
C LEU A 298 20.89 0.22 -5.60
N ARG A 299 21.93 1.01 -5.33
CA ARG A 299 22.73 1.64 -6.36
C ARG A 299 23.51 0.62 -7.18
N GLN A 300 24.08 -0.39 -6.52
CA GLN A 300 24.78 -1.51 -7.17
C GLN A 300 23.85 -2.32 -8.10
N LEU A 301 22.57 -2.45 -7.72
CA LEU A 301 21.58 -3.07 -8.59
C LEU A 301 21.37 -2.26 -9.87
N VAL A 302 21.09 -0.96 -9.76
CA VAL A 302 20.69 -0.12 -10.92
C VAL A 302 21.87 0.32 -11.79
N GLU A 303 23.10 0.28 -11.29
CA GLU A 303 24.32 0.57 -12.06
C GLU A 303 24.90 -0.69 -12.73
N HIS A 304 24.35 -1.88 -12.41
CA HIS A 304 24.85 -3.11 -13.00
C HIS A 304 24.57 -3.15 -14.52
N PRO A 305 25.56 -3.54 -15.35
CA PRO A 305 25.45 -3.45 -16.81
C PRO A 305 24.55 -4.52 -17.44
N ASP A 306 24.18 -5.60 -16.70
CA ASP A 306 23.31 -6.63 -17.23
C ASP A 306 21.87 -6.12 -17.47
N ARG A 307 21.06 -6.94 -18.16
CA ARG A 307 19.66 -6.60 -18.45
C ARG A 307 18.81 -6.38 -17.18
N GLY A 308 19.17 -7.04 -16.07
CA GLY A 308 18.45 -6.90 -14.80
C GLY A 308 18.69 -5.54 -14.17
N GLY A 309 19.94 -5.03 -14.18
CA GLY A 309 20.26 -3.68 -13.70
C GLY A 309 19.60 -2.59 -14.56
N GLN A 310 19.62 -2.76 -15.89
CA GLN A 310 18.95 -1.84 -16.83
C GLN A 310 17.44 -1.83 -16.59
N TYR A 311 16.82 -2.99 -16.42
CA TYR A 311 15.40 -3.11 -16.09
C TYR A 311 15.07 -2.47 -14.74
N ALA A 312 15.88 -2.74 -13.70
CA ALA A 312 15.73 -2.15 -12.38
C ALA A 312 15.73 -0.61 -12.43
N TRP A 313 16.67 -0.05 -13.18
CA TRP A 313 16.74 1.40 -13.40
C TRP A 313 15.49 1.94 -14.10
N ARG A 314 15.01 1.28 -15.15
CA ARG A 314 13.78 1.71 -15.86
C ARG A 314 12.58 1.77 -14.93
N VAL A 315 12.38 0.74 -14.11
CA VAL A 315 11.26 0.70 -13.15
C VAL A 315 11.40 1.80 -12.09
N LEU A 316 12.58 1.92 -11.48
CA LEU A 316 12.80 2.89 -10.40
C LEU A 316 12.81 4.33 -10.92
N SER A 317 13.45 4.62 -12.05
CA SER A 317 13.47 5.98 -12.59
C SER A 317 12.08 6.54 -12.84
N HIS A 318 11.16 5.78 -13.42
CA HIS A 318 9.79 6.21 -13.67
C HIS A 318 8.98 6.30 -12.37
N THR A 319 9.06 5.27 -11.53
CA THR A 319 8.25 5.22 -10.30
C THR A 319 8.64 6.32 -9.31
N LEU A 320 9.94 6.51 -9.09
CA LEU A 320 10.43 7.48 -8.10
C LEU A 320 10.30 8.92 -8.60
N SER A 321 10.57 9.17 -9.88
CA SER A 321 10.35 10.51 -10.47
C SER A 321 8.87 10.89 -10.45
N TYR A 322 7.98 9.95 -10.79
CA TYR A 322 6.54 10.18 -10.68
C TYR A 322 6.12 10.50 -9.26
N SER A 323 6.56 9.71 -8.27
CA SER A 323 6.26 9.96 -6.86
C SER A 323 6.71 11.36 -6.42
N ALA A 324 7.88 11.79 -6.85
CA ALA A 324 8.41 13.12 -6.53
C ALA A 324 7.66 14.26 -7.26
N SER A 325 7.15 14.02 -8.47
CA SER A 325 6.40 15.01 -9.25
C SER A 325 4.98 15.23 -8.72
N LEU A 326 4.43 14.28 -7.97
CA LEU A 326 3.05 14.33 -7.47
C LEU A 326 2.88 15.11 -6.15
N ILE A 327 3.94 15.61 -5.55
CA ILE A 327 3.85 16.54 -4.43
C ILE A 327 3.83 17.99 -4.99
N PRO A 328 2.88 18.83 -4.57
CA PRO A 328 1.87 18.67 -3.51
C PRO A 328 0.49 18.17 -4.00
N GLU A 329 0.37 17.60 -5.20
CA GLU A 329 -0.91 17.22 -5.80
C GLU A 329 -1.67 16.17 -4.99
N ILE A 330 -1.00 15.04 -4.61
CA ILE A 330 -1.66 13.91 -3.94
C ILE A 330 -1.44 13.88 -2.43
N ALA A 331 -0.41 14.56 -1.94
CA ALA A 331 -0.01 14.61 -0.53
C ALA A 331 0.68 15.93 -0.20
N ASP A 332 0.66 16.34 1.08
CA ASP A 332 1.35 17.55 1.54
C ASP A 332 2.85 17.33 1.76
N ASP A 333 3.27 16.10 2.00
CA ASP A 333 4.67 15.78 2.35
C ASP A 333 5.12 14.40 1.87
N VAL A 334 6.43 14.20 1.89
CA VAL A 334 7.09 12.94 1.46
C VAL A 334 6.79 11.78 2.40
N GLN A 335 6.54 12.05 3.70
CA GLN A 335 6.24 11.03 4.70
C GLN A 335 4.94 10.31 4.38
N ALA A 336 3.90 11.04 3.95
CA ALA A 336 2.61 10.47 3.59
C ALA A 336 2.73 9.47 2.43
N ILE A 337 3.51 9.82 1.40
CA ILE A 337 3.75 8.94 0.25
C ILE A 337 4.51 7.68 0.66
N ASP A 338 5.59 7.83 1.43
CA ASP A 338 6.38 6.69 1.87
C ASP A 338 5.57 5.75 2.77
N GLU A 339 4.79 6.31 3.69
CA GLU A 339 3.94 5.51 4.58
C GLU A 339 2.84 4.79 3.81
N ALA A 340 2.23 5.43 2.80
CA ALA A 340 1.22 4.81 1.96
C ALA A 340 1.78 3.59 1.20
N MET A 341 2.97 3.70 0.60
CA MET A 341 3.58 2.60 -0.13
C MET A 341 4.07 1.48 0.79
N ARG A 342 4.61 1.81 1.97
CA ARG A 342 4.99 0.80 2.97
C ARG A 342 3.80 0.03 3.51
N SER A 343 2.73 0.73 3.88
CA SER A 343 1.58 0.13 4.55
C SER A 343 0.55 -0.46 3.58
N GLY A 344 0.50 0.03 2.32
CA GLY A 344 -0.42 -0.42 1.28
C GLY A 344 0.11 -1.52 0.38
N TYR A 345 1.41 -1.47 0.03
CA TYR A 345 2.06 -2.48 -0.82
C TYR A 345 3.10 -3.33 -0.08
N GLY A 346 3.32 -3.08 1.21
CA GLY A 346 4.28 -3.83 2.01
C GLY A 346 5.73 -3.55 1.64
N TRP A 347 6.03 -2.41 1.02
CA TRP A 347 7.39 -2.01 0.72
C TRP A 347 8.19 -1.81 2.00
N LYS A 348 9.45 -2.21 2.00
CA LYS A 348 10.36 -1.98 3.13
C LYS A 348 10.73 -0.51 3.26
N TRP A 349 10.88 0.17 2.12
CA TRP A 349 11.22 1.58 2.00
C TRP A 349 10.22 2.25 1.07
N GLY A 350 9.78 3.45 1.42
CA GLY A 350 8.95 4.25 0.53
C GLY A 350 9.77 4.87 -0.61
N PRO A 351 9.10 5.52 -1.58
CA PRO A 351 9.76 6.12 -2.74
C PRO A 351 10.88 7.10 -2.38
N PHE A 352 10.69 7.98 -1.40
CA PHE A 352 11.69 8.97 -1.01
C PHE A 352 12.84 8.35 -0.20
N GLU A 353 12.55 7.33 0.60
CA GLU A 353 13.59 6.53 1.24
C GLU A 353 14.43 5.76 0.20
N LEU A 354 13.85 5.32 -0.92
CA LEU A 354 14.57 4.70 -2.04
C LEU A 354 15.43 5.72 -2.79
N ILE A 355 14.92 6.95 -2.99
CA ILE A 355 15.72 8.05 -3.57
C ILE A 355 16.93 8.36 -2.68
N ASP A 356 16.76 8.42 -1.36
CA ASP A 356 17.88 8.63 -0.42
C ASP A 356 18.94 7.50 -0.52
N LYS A 357 18.51 6.25 -0.75
CA LYS A 357 19.44 5.12 -0.95
C LYS A 357 20.22 5.20 -2.26
N LEU A 358 19.66 5.83 -3.28
CA LEU A 358 20.33 6.11 -4.55
C LEU A 358 21.23 7.35 -4.45
N GLY A 359 20.89 8.28 -3.57
CA GLY A 359 21.42 9.64 -3.48
C GLY A 359 20.61 10.60 -4.38
N PRO A 360 19.90 11.60 -3.79
CA PRO A 360 18.99 12.47 -4.54
C PRO A 360 19.66 13.18 -5.72
N ARG A 361 20.86 13.73 -5.51
CA ARG A 361 21.64 14.38 -6.57
C ARG A 361 22.01 13.42 -7.70
N TRP A 362 22.56 12.25 -7.36
CA TRP A 362 22.90 11.24 -8.35
C TRP A 362 21.68 10.79 -9.16
N PHE A 363 20.54 10.61 -8.48
CA PHE A 363 19.28 10.23 -9.12
C PHE A 363 18.82 11.31 -10.12
N ALA A 364 18.86 12.58 -9.73
CA ALA A 364 18.50 13.70 -10.59
C ALA A 364 19.45 13.82 -11.81
N GLU A 365 20.76 13.68 -11.60
CA GLU A 365 21.78 13.72 -12.68
C GLU A 365 21.57 12.56 -13.67
N LYS A 366 21.26 11.36 -13.16
CA LYS A 366 21.01 10.19 -14.02
C LYS A 366 19.71 10.30 -14.81
N LEU A 367 18.63 10.83 -14.20
CA LEU A 367 17.39 11.15 -14.93
C LEU A 367 17.69 12.11 -16.08
N LYS A 368 18.45 13.17 -15.82
CA LYS A 368 18.82 14.16 -16.83
C LYS A 368 19.66 13.56 -17.95
N ALA A 369 20.62 12.70 -17.61
CA ALA A 369 21.47 12.01 -18.57
C ALA A 369 20.65 11.09 -19.50
N ASP A 370 19.58 10.50 -19.00
CA ASP A 370 18.66 9.64 -19.76
C ASP A 370 17.55 10.45 -20.48
N GLY A 371 17.62 11.80 -20.46
CA GLY A 371 16.63 12.68 -21.10
C GLY A 371 15.27 12.72 -20.40
N MET A 372 15.19 12.26 -19.15
CA MET A 372 13.98 12.31 -18.35
C MET A 372 13.85 13.66 -17.62
N ALA A 373 12.60 14.12 -17.43
CA ALA A 373 12.34 15.31 -16.63
C ALA A 373 12.76 15.08 -15.17
N VAL A 374 13.43 16.08 -14.59
CA VAL A 374 13.80 16.09 -13.17
C VAL A 374 12.68 16.77 -12.38
N PRO A 375 12.03 16.10 -11.44
CA PRO A 375 11.03 16.73 -10.56
C PRO A 375 11.63 17.89 -9.75
N ALA A 376 10.90 19.00 -9.62
CA ALA A 376 11.35 20.18 -8.89
C ALA A 376 11.76 19.90 -7.43
N LEU A 377 11.11 18.93 -6.80
CA LEU A 377 11.43 18.52 -5.44
C LEU A 377 12.84 17.90 -5.32
N LEU A 378 13.33 17.21 -6.36
CA LEU A 378 14.71 16.71 -6.41
C LEU A 378 15.74 17.87 -6.54
N GLU A 379 15.38 18.91 -7.26
CA GLU A 379 16.23 20.10 -7.38
C GLU A 379 16.28 20.86 -6.05
N GLN A 380 15.15 20.93 -5.33
CA GLN A 380 15.06 21.60 -4.02
C GLN A 380 15.88 20.91 -2.94
N VAL A 381 15.85 19.56 -2.88
CA VAL A 381 16.65 18.81 -1.90
C VAL A 381 18.16 18.86 -2.23
N GLY A 382 18.53 18.94 -3.50
CA GLY A 382 19.90 19.10 -3.99
C GLY A 382 20.85 18.03 -3.44
N ASP A 383 21.90 18.45 -2.74
CA ASP A 383 22.89 17.57 -2.08
C ASP A 383 22.41 17.00 -0.74
N GLY A 384 21.21 17.37 -0.29
CA GLY A 384 20.62 16.88 0.95
C GLY A 384 20.04 15.46 0.81
N SER A 385 19.16 15.13 1.74
CA SER A 385 18.40 13.88 1.75
C SER A 385 16.95 14.16 2.10
N PHE A 386 16.04 13.29 1.68
CA PHE A 386 14.63 13.42 2.06
C PHE A 386 14.42 13.12 3.54
N TYR A 387 15.26 12.26 4.13
CA TYR A 387 15.26 11.98 5.56
C TYR A 387 16.64 12.17 6.16
N ARG A 388 16.69 12.77 7.33
CA ARG A 388 17.94 12.93 8.09
C ARG A 388 17.73 12.75 9.60
N ALA A 389 18.78 12.32 10.27
CA ALA A 389 18.86 12.41 11.72
C ALA A 389 19.36 13.80 12.15
N HIS A 390 18.68 14.42 13.10
CA HIS A 390 19.11 15.70 13.66
C HIS A 390 18.65 15.81 15.12
N ASN A 391 19.59 16.08 16.04
CA ASN A 391 19.33 16.21 17.48
C ASN A 391 18.49 15.04 18.06
N GLY A 392 18.82 13.81 17.71
CA GLY A 392 18.12 12.60 18.20
C GLY A 392 16.73 12.38 17.62
N ALA A 393 16.29 13.19 16.65
CA ALA A 393 15.02 13.05 15.96
C ALA A 393 15.21 12.72 14.48
N LEU A 394 14.32 11.89 13.92
CA LEU A 394 14.23 11.70 12.49
C LEU A 394 13.43 12.84 11.87
N GLN A 395 14.00 13.48 10.86
CA GLN A 395 13.38 14.60 10.12
C GLN A 395 13.15 14.22 8.66
N TYR A 396 12.13 14.78 8.05
CA TYR A 396 11.88 14.71 6.60
C TYR A 396 11.99 16.10 5.97
N PHE A 397 12.34 16.13 4.67
CA PHE A 397 12.42 17.36 3.88
C PHE A 397 11.01 17.91 3.61
N ASP A 398 10.80 19.18 3.98
CA ASP A 398 9.53 19.87 3.77
C ASP A 398 9.53 20.59 2.41
N THR A 399 8.44 20.50 1.69
CA THR A 399 8.27 21.11 0.36
C THR A 399 8.37 22.64 0.36
N ASN A 400 8.19 23.28 1.53
CA ASN A 400 8.39 24.72 1.72
C ASN A 400 9.85 25.09 2.04
N GLY A 401 10.76 24.13 1.95
CA GLY A 401 12.16 24.24 2.29
C GLY A 401 12.47 23.92 3.77
N GLY A 402 13.65 23.33 3.98
CA GLY A 402 14.09 22.92 5.31
C GLY A 402 13.59 21.52 5.72
N TYR A 403 13.60 21.26 7.02
CA TYR A 403 13.28 19.94 7.57
C TYR A 403 12.30 20.04 8.73
N ARG A 404 11.41 19.05 8.83
CA ARG A 404 10.47 18.88 9.93
C ARG A 404 10.64 17.52 10.58
N ASN A 405 10.36 17.42 11.88
CA ASN A 405 10.35 16.13 12.57
C ASN A 405 9.28 15.21 11.99
N VAL A 406 9.64 13.94 11.81
CA VAL A 406 8.69 12.89 11.44
C VAL A 406 7.57 12.83 12.48
N ARG A 407 6.32 12.89 12.02
CA ARG A 407 5.16 12.89 12.93
C ARG A 407 4.75 11.44 13.22
N ARG A 408 4.48 11.19 14.50
CA ARG A 408 3.88 9.93 14.96
C ARG A 408 2.68 10.24 15.86
N PRO A 409 1.68 9.35 15.92
CA PRO A 409 0.60 9.49 16.88
C PRO A 409 1.13 9.61 18.30
N LYS A 410 0.42 10.35 19.17
CA LYS A 410 0.83 10.54 20.56
C LYS A 410 0.96 9.18 21.28
N GLY A 411 2.11 8.95 21.91
CA GLY A 411 2.42 7.71 22.63
C GLY A 411 2.93 6.57 21.74
N VAL A 412 3.17 6.84 20.43
CA VAL A 412 3.78 5.86 19.52
C VAL A 412 5.27 6.17 19.37
N LEU A 413 6.10 5.18 19.69
CA LEU A 413 7.52 5.15 19.38
C LEU A 413 7.78 3.99 18.41
N LEU A 414 8.48 4.28 17.32
CA LEU A 414 8.92 3.25 16.38
C LEU A 414 10.43 3.06 16.50
N LEU A 415 10.84 1.86 16.87
CA LEU A 415 12.26 1.51 16.98
C LEU A 415 13.01 1.74 15.66
N SER A 416 12.36 1.56 14.51
CA SER A 416 12.93 1.87 13.20
C SER A 416 13.33 3.34 13.02
N ASP A 417 12.56 4.28 13.58
CA ASP A 417 12.87 5.70 13.53
C ASP A 417 14.02 6.03 14.49
N LEU A 418 13.97 5.46 15.69
CA LEU A 418 15.02 5.60 16.71
C LEU A 418 16.37 5.12 16.16
N LYS A 419 16.42 3.94 15.53
CA LYS A 419 17.62 3.36 14.92
C LYS A 419 18.23 4.22 13.81
N ARG A 420 17.45 5.08 13.18
CA ARG A 420 17.92 6.03 12.17
C ARG A 420 18.44 7.34 12.79
N ALA A 421 17.97 7.67 14.00
CA ALA A 421 18.23 8.95 14.66
C ALA A 421 19.29 8.86 15.77
N THR A 422 19.53 7.66 16.33
CA THR A 422 20.41 7.45 17.48
C THR A 422 21.33 6.24 17.26
N GLU A 423 22.33 6.12 18.14
CA GLU A 423 23.23 4.97 18.20
C GLU A 423 22.71 3.94 19.21
N LYS A 424 22.99 2.66 18.97
CA LYS A 424 22.71 1.60 19.95
C LYS A 424 23.65 1.71 21.13
N ILE A 425 23.16 1.41 22.33
CA ILE A 425 23.98 1.36 23.54
C ILE A 425 24.97 0.18 23.48
N ALA A 426 24.46 -1.01 23.15
CA ALA A 426 25.22 -2.23 23.01
C ALA A 426 24.59 -3.15 21.97
N GLY A 427 25.31 -4.17 21.52
CA GLY A 427 24.74 -5.18 20.63
C GLY A 427 25.77 -6.21 20.18
N ASN A 428 25.25 -7.38 19.87
CA ASN A 428 25.97 -8.48 19.25
C ASN A 428 25.21 -9.02 18.02
N ARG A 429 25.52 -10.24 17.56
CA ARG A 429 24.86 -10.87 16.40
C ARG A 429 23.39 -11.19 16.65
N SER A 430 22.98 -11.40 17.90
CA SER A 430 21.65 -11.93 18.26
C SER A 430 20.71 -10.88 18.82
N ALA A 431 21.24 -9.80 19.45
CA ALA A 431 20.43 -8.74 20.06
C ALA A 431 21.14 -7.39 20.06
N SER A 432 20.38 -6.32 20.26
CA SER A 432 20.89 -4.97 20.49
C SER A 432 20.05 -4.21 21.51
N ILE A 433 20.68 -3.30 22.25
CA ILE A 433 20.07 -2.48 23.30
C ILE A 433 19.99 -1.02 22.81
N TRP A 434 18.83 -0.43 22.98
CA TRP A 434 18.51 0.93 22.57
C TRP A 434 17.93 1.74 23.72
N ASP A 435 18.40 2.96 23.93
CA ASP A 435 17.75 3.91 24.83
C ASP A 435 16.48 4.46 24.12
N ILE A 436 15.31 4.18 24.69
CA ILE A 436 14.03 4.65 24.14
C ILE A 436 13.45 5.84 24.92
N GLY A 437 14.24 6.44 25.82
CA GLY A 437 13.84 7.56 26.65
C GLY A 437 13.27 7.13 28.01
N ASP A 438 12.97 8.12 28.86
CA ASP A 438 12.34 7.93 30.17
C ASP A 438 13.04 6.88 31.06
N GLN A 439 14.36 6.72 30.93
CA GLN A 439 15.18 5.70 31.62
C GLN A 439 14.80 4.25 31.27
N VAL A 440 14.23 4.04 30.07
CA VAL A 440 13.84 2.72 29.58
C VAL A 440 14.77 2.30 28.45
N MET A 441 15.25 1.06 28.50
CA MET A 441 16.00 0.41 27.44
C MET A 441 15.16 -0.62 26.72
N CYS A 442 15.27 -0.67 25.40
CA CYS A 442 14.65 -1.70 24.56
C CYS A 442 15.70 -2.73 24.15
N LEU A 443 15.50 -4.00 24.54
CA LEU A 443 16.28 -5.13 24.04
C LEU A 443 15.62 -5.71 22.79
N GLU A 444 16.19 -5.39 21.63
CA GLU A 444 15.71 -5.90 20.33
C GLU A 444 16.39 -7.23 20.00
N PHE A 445 15.58 -8.26 19.72
CA PHE A 445 16.06 -9.55 19.23
C PHE A 445 16.13 -9.54 17.70
N HIS A 446 17.24 -10.03 17.14
CA HIS A 446 17.41 -10.24 15.71
C HIS A 446 18.08 -11.57 15.37
N ALA A 447 18.12 -12.48 16.34
CA ALA A 447 18.48 -13.88 16.10
C ALA A 447 17.50 -14.55 15.13
N LYS A 448 17.95 -15.62 14.47
CA LYS A 448 17.09 -16.38 13.54
C LYS A 448 15.83 -16.88 14.25
N MET A 449 14.66 -16.50 13.72
CA MET A 449 13.34 -16.80 14.28
C MET A 449 13.09 -16.18 15.69
N ASN A 450 13.87 -15.20 16.09
CA ASN A 450 13.85 -14.59 17.42
C ASN A 450 13.98 -15.64 18.55
N ALA A 451 14.66 -16.75 18.26
CA ALA A 451 14.92 -17.75 19.28
C ALA A 451 15.93 -17.20 20.30
N ILE A 452 15.61 -17.36 21.57
CA ILE A 452 16.52 -16.96 22.67
C ILE A 452 17.75 -17.85 22.62
N ASP A 453 18.90 -17.24 22.38
CA ASP A 453 20.22 -17.88 22.37
C ASP A 453 21.15 -17.23 23.38
N GLU A 454 22.38 -17.76 23.50
CA GLU A 454 23.41 -17.25 24.43
C GLU A 454 23.70 -15.76 24.17
N GLY A 455 23.69 -15.30 22.90
CA GLY A 455 23.93 -13.90 22.57
C GLY A 455 22.85 -12.98 23.10
N ILE A 456 21.57 -13.40 23.07
CA ILE A 456 20.47 -12.65 23.68
C ILE A 456 20.63 -12.60 25.19
N MET A 457 20.99 -13.74 25.85
CA MET A 457 21.19 -13.78 27.30
C MET A 457 22.34 -12.87 27.74
N GLN A 458 23.45 -12.84 26.99
CA GLN A 458 24.55 -11.91 27.24
C GLN A 458 24.12 -10.45 27.21
N MET A 459 23.23 -10.08 26.27
CA MET A 459 22.71 -8.71 26.20
C MET A 459 21.72 -8.41 27.33
N ALA A 460 20.91 -9.39 27.73
CA ALA A 460 20.00 -9.23 28.86
C ALA A 460 20.70 -9.05 30.20
N ASP A 461 21.89 -9.60 30.34
CA ASP A 461 22.72 -9.49 31.56
C ASP A 461 23.45 -8.14 31.68
N LEU A 462 23.40 -7.29 30.64
CA LEU A 462 23.97 -5.95 30.68
C LEU A 462 23.01 -5.01 31.46
N ASP A 463 23.00 -5.15 32.78
CA ASP A 463 22.24 -4.27 33.68
C ASP A 463 23.02 -2.98 33.96
N GLU A 464 22.61 -1.87 33.33
CA GLU A 464 23.11 -0.52 33.60
C GLU A 464 22.22 0.24 34.60
N GLY A 465 21.36 -0.44 35.35
CA GLY A 465 20.44 0.20 36.31
C GLY A 465 19.24 0.89 35.68
N LYS A 466 18.96 0.64 34.39
CA LYS A 466 17.76 1.12 33.66
C LYS A 466 16.75 -0.01 33.53
N GLN A 467 15.47 0.36 33.43
CA GLN A 467 14.41 -0.61 33.19
C GLN A 467 14.51 -1.19 31.77
N LEU A 468 14.71 -2.53 31.66
CA LEU A 468 14.78 -3.22 30.38
C LEU A 468 13.35 -3.59 29.89
N LEU A 469 13.04 -3.26 28.63
CA LEU A 469 11.86 -3.73 27.91
C LEU A 469 12.27 -4.78 26.87
N LEU A 470 11.60 -5.92 26.90
CA LEU A 470 11.78 -7.02 25.94
C LEU A 470 10.83 -6.87 24.73
#